data_d6ea02f035bc1686dfe7a396d7bae507
#
_entry.id   d6ea02f035bc1686dfe7a396d7bae507
#
_cell.length_a   1.000
_cell.length_b   1.000
_cell.length_c   1.000
_cell.angle_alpha   90.00
_cell.angle_beta   90.00
_cell.angle_gamma   90.00
#
_symmetry.space_group_name_H-M   'P 1'
#
loop_
_entity.id
_entity.type
_entity.pdbx_description
1 polymer ?
#
loop_
_entity_poly.entity_id
_entity_poly.type
_entity_poly.pdbx_seq_one_letter_code
_entity_poly.pdbx_strand_id
1 'polypeptide(L)'
;MRINNTAAFALAGVIALTLAGCGETLPPPTPSEPPEATGAPQPAVEHGFTFAELRQYKFVFASGAGSWGTVLYVRPDGSFSGTFSDTTWEEYGGSTRAVLLCSEFTGQFTEPVRVNDYTYSVRIARIDYERAVGEEAFADGFHYYYTEPRGLEDTEELLTYLPG
;
A
#
# COMPACT_ATOMS: atom_id res chain seq x y z
N MET A 1 -31.20 -14.68 -0.33
CA MET A 1 -30.80 -15.80 -1.18
C MET A 1 -29.29 -15.98 -1.01
N ARG A 2 -28.88 -17.03 -0.27
CA ARG A 2 -27.48 -17.30 0.04
C ARG A 2 -26.92 -18.23 -1.03
N ILE A 3 -25.77 -17.90 -1.60
CA ILE A 3 -25.02 -18.81 -2.46
C ILE A 3 -23.64 -18.99 -1.82
N ASN A 4 -23.43 -20.16 -1.22
CA ASN A 4 -22.12 -20.65 -0.82
C ASN A 4 -21.47 -21.29 -2.05
N ASN A 5 -20.22 -20.92 -2.33
CA ASN A 5 -19.37 -21.71 -3.21
C ASN A 5 -18.04 -21.99 -2.52
N THR A 6 -17.98 -23.20 -1.97
CA THR A 6 -16.74 -23.82 -1.49
C THR A 6 -16.20 -24.68 -2.65
N ALA A 7 -15.01 -24.38 -3.14
CA ALA A 7 -14.27 -25.25 -4.03
C ALA A 7 -12.91 -25.55 -3.41
N ALA A 8 -12.76 -26.76 -2.88
CA ALA A 8 -11.50 -27.34 -2.44
C ALA A 8 -10.88 -28.09 -3.62
N PHE A 9 -9.62 -27.82 -3.95
CA PHE A 9 -8.80 -28.67 -4.79
C PHE A 9 -7.61 -29.18 -4.01
N ALA A 10 -7.67 -30.47 -3.70
CA ALA A 10 -6.52 -31.24 -3.24
C ALA A 10 -5.88 -31.91 -4.46
N LEU A 11 -4.59 -31.74 -4.66
CA LEU A 11 -3.82 -32.55 -5.60
C LEU A 11 -2.56 -33.06 -4.89
N ALA A 12 -2.59 -34.34 -4.53
CA ALA A 12 -1.45 -35.10 -4.05
C ALA A 12 -0.78 -35.75 -5.25
N GLY A 13 0.53 -35.51 -5.39
CA GLY A 13 1.37 -36.20 -6.35
C GLY A 13 2.65 -36.68 -5.67
N VAL A 14 2.67 -37.93 -5.27
CA VAL A 14 3.87 -38.62 -4.79
C VAL A 14 4.55 -39.30 -5.99
N ILE A 15 5.80 -38.93 -6.27
CA ILE A 15 6.67 -39.66 -7.17
C ILE A 15 7.89 -40.12 -6.35
N ALA A 16 7.96 -41.43 -6.06
CA ALA A 16 9.13 -42.08 -5.51
C ALA A 16 9.97 -42.62 -6.67
N LEU A 17 11.20 -42.17 -6.82
CA LEU A 17 12.20 -42.80 -7.67
C LEU A 17 13.28 -43.41 -6.77
N THR A 18 13.31 -44.73 -6.72
CA THR A 18 14.40 -45.50 -6.16
C THR A 18 15.44 -45.77 -7.24
N LEU A 19 16.67 -45.32 -7.06
CA LEU A 19 17.83 -45.73 -7.80
C LEU A 19 18.81 -46.41 -6.84
N ALA A 20 18.96 -47.70 -7.01
CA ALA A 20 20.01 -48.49 -6.39
C ALA A 20 21.32 -48.30 -7.21
N GLY A 21 22.38 -47.88 -6.56
CA GLY A 21 23.71 -47.76 -7.13
C GLY A 21 24.74 -48.30 -6.13
N CYS A 22 25.54 -49.26 -6.60
CA CYS A 22 26.53 -50.04 -5.89
C CYS A 22 27.63 -49.21 -5.24
N GLY A 23 28.16 -49.77 -4.16
CA GLY A 23 29.12 -49.19 -3.26
C GLY A 23 30.53 -49.00 -3.79
N GLU A 24 31.16 -48.02 -3.18
CA GLU A 24 32.61 -47.94 -2.96
C GLU A 24 32.83 -47.40 -1.56
N THR A 25 33.47 -48.20 -0.73
CA THR A 25 33.86 -47.84 0.63
C THR A 25 35.06 -46.91 0.58
N LEU A 26 34.80 -45.62 0.80
CA LEU A 26 35.84 -44.64 1.09
C LEU A 26 36.19 -44.66 2.59
N PRO A 27 37.46 -44.43 2.96
CA PRO A 27 37.86 -44.35 4.36
C PRO A 27 37.18 -43.17 5.06
N PRO A 28 36.95 -43.26 6.39
CA PRO A 28 36.26 -42.25 7.13
C PRO A 28 37.02 -40.90 7.09
N PRO A 29 36.34 -39.80 6.84
CA PRO A 29 36.98 -38.48 6.91
C PRO A 29 37.40 -38.17 8.35
N THR A 30 38.60 -37.68 8.49
CA THR A 30 39.15 -37.11 9.71
C THR A 30 38.21 -35.97 10.17
N PRO A 31 37.88 -35.88 11.46
CA PRO A 31 37.07 -34.78 11.94
C PRO A 31 37.81 -33.45 11.70
N SER A 32 37.33 -32.68 10.76
CA SER A 32 37.73 -31.28 10.61
C SER A 32 37.15 -30.50 11.79
N GLU A 33 38.06 -29.90 12.53
CA GLU A 33 37.73 -28.93 13.59
C GLU A 33 36.80 -27.88 13.05
N PRO A 34 35.66 -27.54 13.76
CA PRO A 34 34.75 -26.51 13.31
C PRO A 34 35.51 -25.18 13.21
N PRO A 35 35.30 -24.38 12.15
CA PRO A 35 35.87 -23.04 12.11
C PRO A 35 35.28 -22.26 13.28
N GLU A 36 36.16 -21.72 14.14
CA GLU A 36 35.80 -20.76 15.18
C GLU A 36 35.02 -19.61 14.54
N ALA A 37 33.74 -19.55 14.86
CA ALA A 37 32.88 -18.43 14.52
C ALA A 37 33.29 -17.21 15.36
N THR A 38 34.40 -16.58 14.97
CA THR A 38 34.82 -15.29 15.50
C THR A 38 34.06 -14.20 14.73
N GLY A 39 32.88 -13.94 15.15
CA GLY A 39 32.06 -12.81 14.73
C GLY A 39 30.91 -12.70 15.71
N ALA A 40 31.09 -11.91 16.75
CA ALA A 40 29.93 -11.47 17.52
C ALA A 40 28.92 -10.89 16.53
N PRO A 41 27.60 -11.22 16.64
CA PRO A 41 26.60 -10.60 15.79
C PRO A 41 26.69 -9.11 16.02
N GLN A 42 27.10 -8.38 14.98
CA GLN A 42 27.04 -6.92 14.95
C GLN A 42 25.55 -6.60 15.16
N PRO A 43 25.19 -5.77 16.15
CA PRO A 43 23.79 -5.42 16.35
C PRO A 43 23.28 -4.87 15.01
N ALA A 44 22.29 -5.51 14.46
CA ALA A 44 21.57 -5.00 13.30
C ALA A 44 21.12 -3.59 13.69
N VAL A 45 21.62 -2.58 12.98
CA VAL A 45 21.14 -1.22 13.13
C VAL A 45 19.66 -1.33 12.71
N GLU A 46 18.77 -1.24 13.69
CA GLU A 46 17.33 -1.16 13.41
C GLU A 46 17.11 0.15 12.65
N HIS A 47 17.16 0.09 11.34
CA HIS A 47 16.69 1.18 10.50
C HIS A 47 15.17 1.25 10.66
N GLY A 48 14.74 2.06 11.64
CA GLY A 48 13.33 2.38 11.78
C GLY A 48 12.85 3.08 10.51
N PHE A 49 11.66 2.73 10.05
CA PHE A 49 11.00 3.40 8.93
C PHE A 49 10.90 4.91 9.19
N THR A 50 11.19 5.71 8.17
CA THR A 50 11.05 7.17 8.18
C THR A 50 10.31 7.64 6.93
N PHE A 51 9.61 8.76 7.02
CA PHE A 51 8.95 9.37 5.86
C PHE A 51 9.92 9.77 4.75
N ALA A 52 11.22 9.95 5.06
CA ALA A 52 12.23 10.27 4.05
C ALA A 52 12.33 9.18 2.97
N GLU A 53 12.00 7.92 3.30
CA GLU A 53 12.01 6.81 2.36
C GLU A 53 10.83 6.88 1.38
N LEU A 54 9.74 7.54 1.77
CA LEU A 54 8.54 7.67 0.93
C LEU A 54 8.63 8.81 -0.09
N ARG A 55 9.53 9.78 0.07
CA ARG A 55 9.62 10.99 -0.76
C ARG A 55 9.79 10.74 -2.26
N GLN A 56 10.30 9.57 -2.63
CA GLN A 56 10.54 9.19 -4.01
C GLN A 56 9.33 8.54 -4.69
N TYR A 57 8.30 8.22 -3.90
CA TYR A 57 7.12 7.50 -4.39
C TYR A 57 5.95 8.45 -4.59
N LYS A 58 5.16 8.11 -5.59
CA LYS A 58 3.83 8.62 -5.82
C LYS A 58 2.85 7.52 -5.43
N PHE A 59 2.03 7.78 -4.42
CA PHE A 59 0.99 6.85 -4.02
C PHE A 59 -0.27 7.12 -4.83
N VAL A 60 -0.92 6.07 -5.31
CA VAL A 60 -2.14 6.17 -6.10
C VAL A 60 -3.17 5.20 -5.54
N PHE A 61 -4.30 5.75 -5.13
CA PHE A 61 -5.50 5.01 -4.81
C PHE A 61 -6.46 5.15 -5.99
N ALA A 62 -6.95 4.05 -6.53
CA ALA A 62 -7.79 4.09 -7.71
C ALA A 62 -8.77 2.93 -7.75
N SER A 63 -9.88 3.10 -8.46
CA SER A 63 -10.91 2.08 -8.62
C SER A 63 -10.49 0.85 -9.45
N GLY A 64 -9.31 0.85 -10.04
CA GLY A 64 -8.88 -0.18 -10.98
C GLY A 64 -9.55 -0.12 -12.35
N ALA A 65 -10.78 0.36 -12.43
CA ALA A 65 -11.51 0.59 -13.69
C ALA A 65 -11.28 1.98 -14.30
N GLY A 66 -10.48 2.83 -13.63
CA GLY A 66 -10.09 4.15 -14.11
C GLY A 66 -11.15 5.24 -13.95
N SER A 67 -12.19 5.03 -13.11
CA SER A 67 -13.21 6.05 -12.90
C SER A 67 -12.75 7.14 -11.93
N TRP A 68 -12.05 6.79 -10.85
CA TRP A 68 -11.54 7.75 -9.88
C TRP A 68 -10.08 7.47 -9.50
N GLY A 69 -9.40 8.51 -9.05
CA GLY A 69 -8.04 8.41 -8.57
C GLY A 69 -7.69 9.48 -7.54
N THR A 70 -7.05 9.04 -6.45
CA THR A 70 -6.39 9.90 -5.48
C THR A 70 -4.89 9.73 -5.61
N VAL A 71 -4.18 10.82 -5.76
CA VAL A 71 -2.71 10.87 -5.81
C VAL A 71 -2.19 11.53 -4.56
N LEU A 72 -1.17 10.93 -3.94
CA LEU A 72 -0.57 11.41 -2.70
C LEU A 72 0.96 11.43 -2.82
N TYR A 73 1.56 12.51 -2.32
CA TYR A 73 3.01 12.69 -2.18
C TYR A 73 3.35 12.98 -0.70
N VAL A 74 4.28 12.22 -0.15
CA VAL A 74 4.71 12.35 1.25
C VAL A 74 6.10 13.00 1.32
N ARG A 75 6.28 13.93 2.24
CA ARG A 75 7.58 14.60 2.51
C ARG A 75 8.28 13.99 3.72
N PRO A 76 9.60 14.22 3.86
CA PRO A 76 10.39 13.64 4.96
C PRO A 76 9.94 14.00 6.37
N ASP A 77 9.22 15.11 6.52
CA ASP A 77 8.65 15.59 7.79
C ASP A 77 7.26 15.00 8.08
N GLY A 78 6.80 14.04 7.25
CA GLY A 78 5.48 13.43 7.37
C GLY A 78 4.34 14.30 6.86
N SER A 79 4.61 15.52 6.36
CA SER A 79 3.60 16.29 5.65
C SER A 79 3.30 15.65 4.30
N PHE A 80 2.08 15.82 3.81
CA PHE A 80 1.68 15.31 2.52
C PHE A 80 0.87 16.33 1.71
N SER A 81 0.80 16.10 0.40
CA SER A 81 -0.10 16.82 -0.49
C SER A 81 -0.68 15.85 -1.51
N GLY A 82 -1.86 16.14 -2.01
CA GLY A 82 -2.50 15.26 -2.98
C GLY A 82 -3.64 15.93 -3.74
N THR A 83 -4.13 15.17 -4.71
CA THR A 83 -5.29 15.51 -5.52
C THR A 83 -6.21 14.31 -5.65
N PHE A 84 -7.48 14.57 -5.75
CA PHE A 84 -8.51 13.57 -6.06
C PHE A 84 -9.32 14.02 -7.27
N SER A 85 -9.70 13.08 -8.11
CA SER A 85 -10.63 13.31 -9.21
C SER A 85 -11.49 12.08 -9.49
N ASP A 86 -12.77 12.35 -9.80
CA ASP A 86 -13.76 11.39 -10.28
C ASP A 86 -14.74 12.10 -11.22
N THR A 87 -15.51 11.36 -11.97
CA THR A 87 -16.56 11.90 -12.81
C THR A 87 -17.87 11.15 -12.56
N THR A 88 -18.93 11.89 -12.28
CA THR A 88 -20.30 11.37 -12.20
C THR A 88 -21.20 12.14 -13.16
N TRP A 89 -22.47 11.76 -13.23
CA TRP A 89 -23.43 12.36 -14.14
C TRP A 89 -24.68 12.80 -13.40
N GLU A 90 -25.20 13.96 -13.75
CA GLU A 90 -26.45 14.48 -13.22
C GLU A 90 -27.44 14.82 -14.33
N GLU A 91 -28.72 14.75 -14.02
CA GLU A 91 -29.79 15.22 -14.91
C GLU A 91 -29.95 16.75 -14.75
N TYR A 92 -29.85 17.45 -15.85
CA TYR A 92 -30.03 18.91 -15.87
C TYR A 92 -30.79 19.38 -17.10
N GLY A 93 -31.97 19.96 -16.89
CA GLY A 93 -32.78 20.51 -17.98
C GLY A 93 -33.21 19.48 -19.04
N GLY A 94 -33.39 18.21 -18.66
CA GLY A 94 -33.75 17.10 -19.56
C GLY A 94 -32.57 16.54 -20.37
N SER A 95 -31.34 16.91 -20.00
CA SER A 95 -30.10 16.39 -20.54
C SER A 95 -29.17 15.91 -19.43
N THR A 96 -28.27 15.00 -19.75
CA THR A 96 -27.25 14.54 -18.80
C THR A 96 -26.01 15.41 -18.89
N ARG A 97 -25.51 15.87 -17.75
CA ARG A 97 -24.28 16.67 -17.61
C ARG A 97 -23.26 15.95 -16.75
N ALA A 98 -21.96 16.05 -17.11
CA ALA A 98 -20.88 15.56 -16.30
C ALA A 98 -20.65 16.47 -15.09
N VAL A 99 -20.45 15.85 -13.93
CA VAL A 99 -20.02 16.50 -12.68
C VAL A 99 -18.63 15.97 -12.34
N LEU A 100 -17.68 16.87 -12.17
CA LEU A 100 -16.32 16.55 -11.76
C LEU A 100 -16.23 16.61 -10.23
N LEU A 101 -16.08 15.45 -9.61
CA LEU A 101 -15.78 15.35 -8.19
C LEU A 101 -14.27 15.53 -8.03
N CYS A 102 -13.83 16.46 -7.20
CA CYS A 102 -12.41 16.76 -7.05
C CYS A 102 -12.07 17.31 -5.67
N SER A 103 -10.80 17.22 -5.31
CA SER A 103 -10.18 17.98 -4.22
C SER A 103 -8.68 18.12 -4.44
N GLU A 104 -8.15 19.25 -3.95
CA GLU A 104 -6.74 19.45 -3.70
C GLU A 104 -6.57 19.60 -2.19
N PHE A 105 -5.57 18.93 -1.64
CA PHE A 105 -5.42 18.86 -0.20
C PHE A 105 -3.96 18.77 0.23
N THR A 106 -3.70 19.18 1.45
CA THR A 106 -2.45 18.98 2.18
C THR A 106 -2.76 18.41 3.55
N GLY A 107 -1.76 17.86 4.22
CA GLY A 107 -1.98 17.33 5.56
C GLY A 107 -0.70 16.91 6.25
N GLN A 108 -0.87 16.24 7.38
CA GLN A 108 0.20 15.74 8.22
C GLN A 108 -0.15 14.35 8.74
N PHE A 109 0.79 13.42 8.63
CA PHE A 109 0.73 12.13 9.31
C PHE A 109 1.24 12.24 10.74
N THR A 110 0.78 11.36 11.61
CA THR A 110 1.42 11.10 12.91
C THR A 110 2.78 10.42 12.69
N GLU A 111 3.63 10.42 13.73
CA GLU A 111 4.84 9.62 13.74
C GLU A 111 4.51 8.14 13.45
N PRO A 112 5.34 7.46 12.64
CA PRO A 112 5.15 6.04 12.34
C PRO A 112 5.29 5.19 13.60
N VAL A 113 4.37 4.24 13.78
CA VAL A 113 4.40 3.27 14.87
C VAL A 113 4.70 1.89 14.30
N ARG A 114 5.75 1.24 14.80
CA ARG A 114 6.11 -0.12 14.37
C ARG A 114 5.05 -1.12 14.84
N VAL A 115 4.48 -1.86 13.90
CA VAL A 115 3.53 -2.95 14.16
C VAL A 115 4.25 -4.29 14.25
N ASN A 116 5.21 -4.53 13.34
CA ASN A 116 6.10 -5.69 13.32
C ASN A 116 7.37 -5.35 12.52
N ASP A 117 8.20 -6.35 12.21
CA ASP A 117 9.50 -6.15 11.55
C ASP A 117 9.40 -5.52 10.15
N TYR A 118 8.25 -5.65 9.49
CA TYR A 118 8.04 -5.21 8.11
C TYR A 118 6.87 -4.24 7.95
N THR A 119 6.19 -3.87 9.04
CA THR A 119 4.95 -3.08 8.96
C THR A 119 4.98 -1.93 9.92
N TYR A 120 4.68 -0.75 9.43
CA TYR A 120 4.48 0.47 10.20
C TYR A 120 3.09 1.03 9.96
N SER A 121 2.51 1.60 11.00
CA SER A 121 1.23 2.28 11.02
C SER A 121 1.45 3.78 11.13
N VAL A 122 0.68 4.55 10.35
CA VAL A 122 0.56 6.01 10.46
C VAL A 122 -0.91 6.39 10.46
N ARG A 123 -1.26 7.52 11.09
CA ARG A 123 -2.61 8.09 11.06
C ARG A 123 -2.57 9.46 10.42
N ILE A 124 -3.69 9.89 9.88
CA ILE A 124 -3.87 11.27 9.43
C ILE A 124 -4.10 12.12 10.69
N ALA A 125 -3.11 12.97 11.02
CA ALA A 125 -3.25 13.91 12.14
C ALA A 125 -4.08 15.14 11.75
N ARG A 126 -3.99 15.54 10.46
CA ARG A 126 -4.70 16.68 9.89
C ARG A 126 -4.75 16.55 8.38
N ILE A 127 -5.88 16.97 7.79
CA ILE A 127 -6.03 17.22 6.36
C ILE A 127 -6.69 18.60 6.17
N ASP A 128 -6.16 19.38 5.25
CA ASP A 128 -6.65 20.72 4.90
C ASP A 128 -6.98 20.72 3.42
N TYR A 129 -8.20 21.08 3.06
CA TYR A 129 -8.68 21.17 1.69
C TYR A 129 -8.51 22.58 1.15
N GLU A 130 -8.10 22.74 -0.12
CA GLU A 130 -8.01 24.05 -0.76
C GLU A 130 -9.39 24.69 -0.93
N ARG A 131 -10.41 23.86 -1.23
CA ARG A 131 -11.83 24.26 -1.30
C ARG A 131 -12.62 23.46 -0.28
N ALA A 132 -13.65 24.07 0.29
CA ALA A 132 -14.44 23.40 1.31
C ALA A 132 -15.18 22.18 0.74
N VAL A 133 -15.20 21.10 1.51
CA VAL A 133 -16.00 19.90 1.17
C VAL A 133 -17.47 20.28 1.08
N GLY A 134 -18.14 19.90 0.00
CA GLY A 134 -19.51 20.27 -0.33
C GLY A 134 -19.64 21.59 -1.09
N GLU A 135 -18.54 22.31 -1.36
CA GLU A 135 -18.56 23.48 -2.23
C GLU A 135 -18.77 23.05 -3.69
N GLU A 136 -19.43 23.91 -4.46
CA GLU A 136 -19.69 23.72 -5.89
C GLU A 136 -19.17 24.91 -6.69
N ALA A 137 -18.72 24.64 -7.92
CA ALA A 137 -18.34 25.66 -8.86
C ALA A 137 -18.75 25.30 -10.29
N PHE A 138 -19.03 26.32 -11.09
CA PHE A 138 -19.31 26.18 -12.51
C PHE A 138 -18.26 26.97 -13.29
N ALA A 139 -17.40 26.26 -14.03
CA ALA A 139 -16.33 26.86 -14.82
C ALA A 139 -16.11 26.05 -16.09
N ASP A 140 -15.77 26.73 -17.18
CA ASP A 140 -15.43 26.12 -18.47
C ASP A 140 -16.43 25.09 -19.02
N GLY A 141 -17.71 25.24 -18.65
CA GLY A 141 -18.79 24.33 -19.06
C GLY A 141 -18.92 23.07 -18.20
N PHE A 142 -18.13 22.94 -17.14
CA PHE A 142 -18.20 21.84 -16.20
C PHE A 142 -18.82 22.27 -14.87
N HIS A 143 -19.47 21.31 -14.21
CA HIS A 143 -19.89 21.41 -12.82
C HIS A 143 -18.87 20.69 -11.95
N TYR A 144 -18.20 21.42 -11.05
CA TYR A 144 -17.25 20.91 -10.07
C TYR A 144 -17.96 20.76 -8.73
N TYR A 145 -17.77 19.61 -8.09
CA TYR A 145 -18.22 19.35 -6.73
C TYR A 145 -17.02 18.94 -5.87
N TYR A 146 -16.68 19.77 -4.87
CA TYR A 146 -15.52 19.54 -4.03
C TYR A 146 -15.88 18.55 -2.92
N THR A 147 -15.12 17.46 -2.80
CA THR A 147 -15.41 16.37 -1.87
C THR A 147 -14.13 15.82 -1.24
N GLU A 148 -14.28 14.99 -0.22
CA GLU A 148 -13.16 14.26 0.37
C GLU A 148 -12.55 13.28 -0.65
N PRO A 149 -11.20 13.07 -0.61
CA PRO A 149 -10.52 12.16 -1.52
C PRO A 149 -10.81 10.70 -1.18
N ARG A 150 -11.31 9.94 -2.13
CA ARG A 150 -11.55 8.50 -1.96
C ARG A 150 -10.27 7.76 -1.61
N GLY A 151 -10.37 6.84 -0.65
CA GLY A 151 -9.26 6.09 -0.09
C GLY A 151 -8.54 6.78 1.08
N LEU A 152 -8.92 8.05 1.39
CA LEU A 152 -8.50 8.74 2.61
C LEU A 152 -9.70 9.15 3.47
N GLU A 153 -10.92 9.20 2.91
CA GLU A 153 -12.15 9.40 3.64
C GLU A 153 -12.33 8.27 4.67
N ASP A 154 -12.74 8.61 5.86
CA ASP A 154 -12.99 7.67 6.97
C ASP A 154 -11.78 6.76 7.32
N THR A 155 -10.58 7.11 6.85
CA THR A 155 -9.37 6.32 7.10
C THR A 155 -8.75 6.72 8.44
N GLU A 156 -8.80 5.81 9.41
CA GLU A 156 -8.15 6.03 10.71
C GLU A 156 -6.66 5.69 10.67
N GLU A 157 -6.26 4.70 9.88
CA GLU A 157 -4.92 4.13 9.88
C GLU A 157 -4.50 3.68 8.48
N LEU A 158 -3.25 3.99 8.13
CA LEU A 158 -2.58 3.53 6.92
C LEU A 158 -1.42 2.63 7.30
N LEU A 159 -1.32 1.48 6.68
CA LEU A 159 -0.21 0.55 6.88
C LEU A 159 0.82 0.68 5.75
N THR A 160 2.08 0.83 6.13
CA THR A 160 3.22 0.81 5.23
C THR A 160 3.97 -0.50 5.41
N TYR A 161 4.16 -1.24 4.31
CA TYR A 161 4.90 -2.49 4.29
C TYR A 161 6.29 -2.25 3.70
N LEU A 162 7.32 -2.62 4.44
CA LEU A 162 8.70 -2.56 3.96
C LEU A 162 9.00 -3.82 3.15
N PRO A 163 9.85 -3.72 2.10
CA PRO A 163 10.34 -4.90 1.41
C PRO A 163 11.19 -5.73 2.37
N GLY A 164 10.99 -7.07 2.35
CA GLY A 164 11.78 -8.03 3.13
C GLY A 164 13.15 -8.28 2.52
#